data_2a35493dc0b2673a9cab24454e893699
#
_entry.id   2a35493dc0b2673a9cab24454e893699
#
_cell.length_a   1.000
_cell.length_b   1.000
_cell.length_c   1.000
_cell.angle_alpha   90.00
_cell.angle_beta   90.00
_cell.angle_gamma   90.00
#
_symmetry.space_group_name_H-M   'P 1'
#
loop_
_entity.id
_entity.type
_entity.pdbx_description
1 polymer ?
#
loop_
_entity_poly.entity_id
_entity_poly.type
_entity_poly.pdbx_seq_one_letter_code
_entity_poly.pdbx_strand_id
1 'polypeptide(L)'
;MKELIYFDSRNPHCKSPFGSVEQDREMTFKIFVKDGVYVSDVELHIYEDGADIPYVFRMSFNCKRGDESEYIVKVNINKVGLYWYRFLFKTENGEYQYRREGDDFQFTVYDKRYVTPDWIKGGVIYHIFVDRFCKGQDKSAVFNKNGVLKQWGEEVTIVDSDGVFRANDFYGGNFQGIIDKLPYLKKLGVTLLYLSPIFKSSSNHRYDTGDYEMIDELLGDEQSFALLIKKASEMGIYIMLDGVFNHTGADSKYFNKFGSYPTLGAYQSKQSQYYDWYDFYNFPDEYHCWWGITVTPTVSQRAKSFRDMISGEGGIIDKWTKLGVKGWRLDVVDELREDFVVDIRKAVKRNGEDNLLIGEVWEDASNKVAYSYRRHYFQGKELDGVMNYPFKEAVLSFVMGGSAVGFENTVMNIVENYPKQSLDVTMNLIDSHDTARALSVLSGVDMSGTDKAYRRDFVLSKDGYDFAKRRLVMASALQFILPGVPSIYYGDEQGMEGYEDPLCRRTLDWDNIDKDLLSHYTKLGDIRKNYKAQVCGDTYFERQGDLLILCRKGKKGILKAVANNNFNSQTFYYPNAKKELLSGEKTSGECFEISGGEIKIFFGN
;
A
#
# COMPACT_ATOMS: atom_id res chain seq x y z
N MET A 1 24.93 17.09 -27.02
CA MET A 1 24.44 17.89 -25.87
C MET A 1 24.13 16.99 -24.67
N LYS A 2 23.26 15.98 -24.79
CA LYS A 2 22.88 15.12 -23.64
C LYS A 2 24.07 14.48 -22.91
N GLU A 3 25.05 14.01 -23.64
CA GLU A 3 26.27 13.38 -23.10
C GLU A 3 27.26 14.37 -22.46
N LEU A 4 27.09 15.65 -22.71
CA LEU A 4 27.95 16.73 -22.19
C LEU A 4 27.29 17.43 -20.98
N ILE A 5 26.06 17.07 -20.63
CA ILE A 5 25.33 17.63 -19.50
C ILE A 5 25.08 16.52 -18.47
N TYR A 6 25.39 16.80 -17.21
CA TYR A 6 25.09 15.88 -16.11
C TYR A 6 24.18 16.53 -15.07
N PHE A 7 23.07 15.88 -14.82
CA PHE A 7 22.18 16.14 -13.71
C PHE A 7 21.51 14.83 -13.30
N ASP A 8 21.50 14.55 -12.02
CA ASP A 8 20.79 13.44 -11.42
C ASP A 8 19.96 13.94 -10.23
N SER A 9 18.62 13.89 -10.34
CA SER A 9 17.69 14.36 -9.31
C SER A 9 17.82 13.59 -7.98
N ARG A 10 18.40 12.39 -8.05
CA ARG A 10 18.67 11.52 -6.89
C ARG A 10 20.01 11.78 -6.23
N ASN A 11 20.90 12.53 -6.89
CA ASN A 11 22.18 12.91 -6.35
C ASN A 11 22.06 14.21 -5.52
N PRO A 12 22.35 14.19 -4.19
CA PRO A 12 22.27 15.38 -3.36
C PRO A 12 23.20 16.53 -3.79
N HIS A 13 24.24 16.24 -4.61
CA HIS A 13 25.08 17.28 -5.22
C HIS A 13 24.35 18.01 -6.35
N CYS A 14 23.39 17.38 -7.02
CA CYS A 14 22.61 18.00 -8.10
C CYS A 14 21.34 18.66 -7.59
N LYS A 15 20.60 18.00 -6.67
CA LYS A 15 19.36 18.54 -6.07
C LYS A 15 19.36 18.32 -4.56
N SER A 16 19.20 19.39 -3.80
CA SER A 16 19.09 19.36 -2.34
C SER A 16 17.99 20.32 -1.87
N PRO A 17 17.07 19.87 -0.98
CA PRO A 17 16.96 18.51 -0.45
C PRO A 17 16.55 17.50 -1.52
N PHE A 18 16.80 16.20 -1.25
CA PHE A 18 16.34 15.10 -2.08
C PHE A 18 14.81 14.97 -2.04
N GLY A 19 14.21 14.59 -3.17
CA GLY A 19 12.81 14.20 -3.27
C GLY A 19 11.82 15.36 -3.09
N SER A 20 10.67 15.04 -2.49
CA SER A 20 9.61 15.99 -2.15
C SER A 20 10.06 16.96 -1.07
N VAL A 21 9.51 18.17 -1.08
CA VAL A 21 9.94 19.25 -0.18
C VAL A 21 8.79 19.87 0.59
N GLU A 22 9.10 20.34 1.77
CA GLU A 22 8.18 21.11 2.59
C GLU A 22 7.96 22.51 1.98
N GLN A 23 6.75 23.02 2.08
CA GLN A 23 6.41 24.41 1.72
C GLN A 23 7.38 25.41 2.37
N ASP A 24 7.78 26.42 1.63
CA ASP A 24 8.72 27.46 2.02
C ASP A 24 10.18 26.98 2.22
N ARG A 25 10.51 25.74 1.92
CA ARG A 25 11.87 25.24 2.03
C ARG A 25 12.71 25.58 0.80
N GLU A 26 13.88 26.19 1.01
CA GLU A 26 14.84 26.46 -0.07
C GLU A 26 15.36 25.16 -0.69
N MET A 27 15.33 25.08 -2.02
CA MET A 27 15.93 24.02 -2.84
C MET A 27 17.12 24.57 -3.59
N THR A 28 18.19 23.79 -3.64
CA THR A 28 19.38 24.08 -4.47
C THR A 28 19.43 23.11 -5.64
N PHE A 29 19.53 23.62 -6.85
CA PHE A 29 19.77 22.86 -8.05
C PHE A 29 21.15 23.19 -8.61
N LYS A 30 21.90 22.15 -9.00
CA LYS A 30 23.20 22.25 -9.66
C LYS A 30 23.21 21.35 -10.88
N ILE A 31 23.69 21.89 -11.98
CA ILE A 31 23.87 21.15 -13.23
C ILE A 31 25.28 21.34 -13.76
N PHE A 32 25.83 20.29 -14.33
CA PHE A 32 27.23 20.26 -14.79
C PHE A 32 27.27 20.15 -16.29
N VAL A 33 28.12 20.97 -16.91
CA VAL A 33 28.32 21.02 -18.37
C VAL A 33 29.82 20.80 -18.67
N LYS A 34 30.14 19.77 -19.46
CA LYS A 34 31.48 19.47 -19.89
C LYS A 34 31.99 20.48 -20.95
N ASP A 35 33.30 20.66 -20.98
CA ASP A 35 33.96 21.46 -22.03
C ASP A 35 33.59 20.94 -23.43
N GLY A 36 33.59 21.84 -24.41
CA GLY A 36 33.23 21.54 -25.81
C GLY A 36 31.88 22.07 -26.25
N VAL A 37 31.09 22.65 -25.30
CA VAL A 37 29.85 23.36 -25.62
C VAL A 37 29.92 24.75 -25.03
N TYR A 38 29.76 25.77 -25.89
CA TYR A 38 29.52 27.13 -25.41
C TYR A 38 28.06 27.27 -24.96
N VAL A 39 27.87 27.62 -23.70
CA VAL A 39 26.55 27.88 -23.10
C VAL A 39 26.51 29.34 -22.66
N SER A 40 25.67 30.12 -23.29
CA SER A 40 25.50 31.55 -22.96
C SER A 40 24.57 31.78 -21.77
N ASP A 41 23.61 30.87 -21.55
CA ASP A 41 22.63 30.98 -20.47
C ASP A 41 22.13 29.59 -20.08
N VAL A 42 21.85 29.40 -18.78
CA VAL A 42 21.22 28.20 -18.23
C VAL A 42 20.05 28.62 -17.36
N GLU A 43 18.87 28.09 -17.64
CA GLU A 43 17.64 28.38 -16.90
C GLU A 43 17.04 27.09 -16.34
N LEU A 44 16.52 27.13 -15.13
CA LEU A 44 15.65 26.13 -14.53
C LEU A 44 14.20 26.58 -14.71
N HIS A 45 13.41 25.80 -15.46
CA HIS A 45 11.99 26.04 -15.66
C HIS A 45 11.19 25.08 -14.78
N ILE A 46 10.35 25.63 -13.89
CA ILE A 46 9.49 24.86 -12.99
C ILE A 46 8.04 25.17 -13.33
N TYR A 47 7.27 24.13 -13.64
CA TYR A 47 5.84 24.21 -13.97
C TYR A 47 5.02 23.66 -12.81
N GLU A 48 4.00 24.39 -12.39
CA GLU A 48 2.93 23.81 -11.59
C GLU A 48 2.15 22.82 -12.45
N ASP A 49 1.70 21.69 -11.89
CA ASP A 49 0.95 20.69 -12.65
C ASP A 49 -0.28 21.31 -13.33
N GLY A 50 -0.41 21.07 -14.65
CA GLY A 50 -1.47 21.65 -15.48
C GLY A 50 -1.24 23.10 -15.91
N ALA A 51 -0.12 23.74 -15.56
CA ALA A 51 0.20 25.11 -16.01
C ALA A 51 1.11 25.11 -17.25
N ASP A 52 0.80 25.97 -18.21
CA ASP A 52 1.60 26.15 -19.42
C ASP A 52 2.80 27.09 -19.22
N ILE A 53 2.75 27.96 -18.22
CA ILE A 53 3.74 29.00 -17.96
C ILE A 53 4.60 28.60 -16.76
N PRO A 54 5.96 28.47 -16.95
CA PRO A 54 6.85 28.13 -15.86
C PRO A 54 7.20 29.31 -14.97
N TYR A 55 7.62 28.99 -13.76
CA TYR A 55 8.53 29.86 -13.01
C TYR A 55 9.93 29.68 -13.63
N VAL A 56 10.56 30.77 -14.07
CA VAL A 56 11.87 30.75 -14.71
C VAL A 56 12.91 31.26 -13.74
N PHE A 57 13.94 30.45 -13.50
CA PHE A 57 15.05 30.77 -12.61
C PHE A 57 16.37 30.69 -13.39
N ARG A 58 17.04 31.82 -13.57
CA ARG A 58 18.35 31.86 -14.21
C ARG A 58 19.40 31.27 -13.28
N MET A 59 20.19 30.32 -13.79
CA MET A 59 21.28 29.68 -13.06
C MET A 59 22.58 30.48 -13.22
N SER A 60 23.31 30.65 -12.13
CA SER A 60 24.60 31.34 -12.15
C SER A 60 25.74 30.34 -12.28
N PHE A 61 26.76 30.68 -13.06
CA PHE A 61 28.03 29.96 -13.04
C PHE A 61 28.63 30.01 -11.62
N ASN A 62 28.95 28.86 -11.06
CA ASN A 62 29.50 28.75 -9.71
C ASN A 62 31.01 28.52 -9.72
N CYS A 63 31.47 27.48 -10.39
CA CYS A 63 32.89 27.17 -10.50
C CYS A 63 33.17 26.22 -11.66
N LYS A 64 34.43 26.10 -12.01
CA LYS A 64 34.92 25.06 -12.94
C LYS A 64 35.72 24.02 -12.15
N ARG A 65 35.43 22.73 -12.42
CA ARG A 65 36.13 21.57 -11.83
C ARG A 65 36.62 20.64 -12.94
N GLY A 66 37.90 20.72 -13.22
CA GLY A 66 38.47 19.98 -14.36
C GLY A 66 37.89 20.47 -15.68
N ASP A 67 37.25 19.59 -16.41
CA ASP A 67 36.55 19.83 -17.68
C ASP A 67 35.05 20.12 -17.53
N GLU A 68 34.53 20.29 -16.28
CA GLU A 68 33.12 20.54 -16.02
C GLU A 68 32.87 21.93 -15.42
N SER A 69 31.90 22.64 -15.98
CA SER A 69 31.36 23.92 -15.46
C SER A 69 30.10 23.64 -14.64
N GLU A 70 30.10 24.06 -13.37
CA GLU A 70 28.95 23.95 -12.44
C GLU A 70 28.10 25.20 -12.52
N TYR A 71 26.79 25.04 -12.80
CA TYR A 71 25.78 26.10 -12.70
C TYR A 71 24.86 25.81 -11.52
N ILE A 72 24.50 26.85 -10.77
CA ILE A 72 23.71 26.75 -9.52
C ILE A 72 22.58 27.74 -9.50
N VAL A 73 21.45 27.31 -8.89
CA VAL A 73 20.35 28.19 -8.50
C VAL A 73 19.71 27.72 -7.20
N LYS A 74 19.25 28.68 -6.41
CA LYS A 74 18.43 28.43 -5.22
C LYS A 74 17.02 28.93 -5.48
N VAL A 75 16.04 28.10 -5.18
CA VAL A 75 14.63 28.40 -5.41
C VAL A 75 13.80 28.07 -4.17
N ASN A 76 12.74 28.85 -4.00
CA ASN A 76 11.76 28.64 -2.94
C ASN A 76 10.37 28.64 -3.57
N ILE A 77 9.59 27.58 -3.34
CA ILE A 77 8.20 27.45 -3.79
C ILE A 77 7.30 27.46 -2.56
N ASN A 78 6.46 28.48 -2.46
CA ASN A 78 5.58 28.69 -1.32
C ASN A 78 4.16 28.12 -1.51
N LYS A 79 3.81 27.63 -2.70
CA LYS A 79 2.52 27.03 -2.99
C LYS A 79 2.63 25.51 -2.92
N VAL A 80 1.77 24.88 -2.14
CA VAL A 80 1.63 23.42 -2.08
C VAL A 80 1.10 22.90 -3.42
N GLY A 81 1.72 21.85 -3.97
CA GLY A 81 1.34 21.33 -5.28
C GLY A 81 2.32 20.28 -5.83
N LEU A 82 1.95 19.74 -6.97
CA LEU A 82 2.81 18.93 -7.81
C LEU A 82 3.51 19.82 -8.83
N TYR A 83 4.80 19.62 -9.02
CA TYR A 83 5.63 20.42 -9.92
C TYR A 83 6.45 19.55 -10.83
N TRP A 84 6.63 20.05 -12.06
CA TRP A 84 7.45 19.46 -13.10
C TRP A 84 8.57 20.42 -13.43
N TYR A 85 9.80 19.95 -13.70
CA TYR A 85 10.90 20.83 -14.03
C TYR A 85 11.84 20.27 -15.07
N ARG A 86 12.46 21.19 -15.80
CA ARG A 86 13.49 20.94 -16.82
C ARG A 86 14.51 22.05 -16.82
N PHE A 87 15.65 21.79 -17.48
CA PHE A 87 16.67 22.82 -17.69
C PHE A 87 16.67 23.24 -19.15
N LEU A 88 16.82 24.54 -19.38
CA LEU A 88 16.95 25.14 -20.71
C LEU A 88 18.37 25.72 -20.86
N PHE A 89 19.05 25.37 -21.93
CA PHE A 89 20.37 25.85 -22.27
C PHE A 89 20.30 26.66 -23.56
N LYS A 90 20.81 27.90 -23.52
CA LYS A 90 21.02 28.72 -24.72
C LYS A 90 22.43 28.55 -25.21
N THR A 91 22.57 28.11 -26.46
CA THR A 91 23.84 27.83 -27.11
C THR A 91 23.91 28.57 -28.43
N GLU A 92 25.10 28.58 -29.09
CA GLU A 92 25.28 29.16 -30.44
C GLU A 92 24.38 28.48 -31.49
N ASN A 93 24.00 27.21 -31.27
CA ASN A 93 23.15 26.42 -32.16
C ASN A 93 21.66 26.46 -31.83
N GLY A 94 21.24 27.35 -30.90
CA GLY A 94 19.88 27.47 -30.46
C GLY A 94 19.63 26.95 -29.03
N GLU A 95 18.38 26.69 -28.70
CA GLU A 95 17.97 26.25 -27.37
C GLU A 95 17.94 24.72 -27.25
N TYR A 96 18.43 24.19 -26.13
CA TYR A 96 18.42 22.77 -25.81
C TYR A 96 17.74 22.56 -24.45
N GLN A 97 16.79 21.60 -24.40
CA GLN A 97 16.11 21.21 -23.17
C GLN A 97 16.68 19.91 -22.61
N TYR A 98 17.07 19.92 -21.34
CA TYR A 98 17.50 18.74 -20.63
C TYR A 98 16.37 18.25 -19.71
N ARG A 99 15.94 17.01 -19.94
CA ARG A 99 14.80 16.35 -19.27
C ARG A 99 15.18 14.93 -18.88
N ARG A 100 14.36 14.31 -18.02
CA ARG A 100 14.44 12.90 -17.67
C ARG A 100 13.87 12.04 -18.80
N GLU A 101 14.72 11.40 -19.61
CA GLU A 101 14.35 10.41 -20.65
C GLU A 101 13.07 10.72 -21.46
N GLY A 102 12.86 12.00 -21.81
CA GLY A 102 11.70 12.46 -22.59
C GLY A 102 10.60 13.15 -21.76
N ASP A 103 10.55 12.94 -20.47
CA ASP A 103 9.62 13.59 -19.55
C ASP A 103 10.33 14.66 -18.70
N ASP A 104 9.55 15.52 -18.04
CA ASP A 104 10.09 16.44 -17.06
C ASP A 104 10.41 15.72 -15.74
N PHE A 105 11.34 16.26 -14.97
CA PHE A 105 11.56 15.83 -13.59
C PHE A 105 10.38 16.27 -12.72
N GLN A 106 10.07 15.52 -11.67
CA GLN A 106 8.97 15.76 -10.76
C GLN A 106 9.47 16.10 -9.36
N PHE A 107 8.72 16.93 -8.63
CA PHE A 107 8.74 16.99 -7.17
C PHE A 107 7.39 17.47 -6.61
N THR A 108 7.10 17.10 -5.38
CA THR A 108 5.92 17.56 -4.64
C THR A 108 6.33 18.58 -3.58
N VAL A 109 5.61 19.71 -3.51
CA VAL A 109 5.66 20.63 -2.37
C VAL A 109 4.46 20.33 -1.48
N TYR A 110 4.70 19.93 -0.23
CA TYR A 110 3.65 19.57 0.71
C TYR A 110 3.50 20.60 1.85
N ASP A 111 2.30 20.64 2.47
CA ASP A 111 2.01 21.54 3.59
C ASP A 111 2.98 21.27 4.75
N LYS A 112 3.61 22.31 5.29
CA LYS A 112 4.56 22.22 6.41
C LYS A 112 3.98 21.62 7.70
N ARG A 113 2.65 21.59 7.83
CA ARG A 113 1.94 20.93 8.94
C ARG A 113 1.63 19.46 8.67
N TYR A 114 2.00 18.97 7.51
CA TYR A 114 1.71 17.59 7.11
C TYR A 114 2.56 16.61 7.92
N VAL A 115 1.92 15.95 8.87
CA VAL A 115 2.52 14.90 9.70
C VAL A 115 1.73 13.61 9.57
N THR A 116 2.40 12.48 9.74
CA THR A 116 1.81 11.14 9.74
C THR A 116 2.12 10.42 11.04
N PRO A 117 1.30 9.44 11.47
CA PRO A 117 1.46 8.77 12.76
C PRO A 117 2.81 8.08 12.93
N ASP A 118 3.55 8.40 14.01
CA ASP A 118 4.85 7.81 14.29
C ASP A 118 4.79 6.38 14.86
N TRP A 119 3.67 6.01 15.48
CA TRP A 119 3.50 4.71 16.12
C TRP A 119 3.55 3.55 15.13
N ILE A 120 3.11 3.76 13.88
CA ILE A 120 3.11 2.71 12.83
C ILE A 120 4.44 2.64 12.07
N LYS A 121 5.23 3.72 12.03
CA LYS A 121 6.51 3.75 11.33
C LYS A 121 7.46 2.68 11.88
N GLY A 122 7.96 1.83 10.99
CA GLY A 122 8.78 0.67 11.36
C GLY A 122 8.00 -0.51 11.94
N GLY A 123 6.66 -0.43 11.98
CA GLY A 123 5.78 -1.52 12.40
C GLY A 123 5.53 -2.56 11.31
N VAL A 124 4.57 -3.44 11.57
CA VAL A 124 4.08 -4.50 10.68
C VAL A 124 2.56 -4.48 10.70
N ILE A 125 1.93 -4.47 9.53
CA ILE A 125 0.49 -4.65 9.35
C ILE A 125 0.22 -6.14 9.14
N TYR A 126 -0.91 -6.62 9.64
CA TYR A 126 -1.44 -7.94 9.33
C TYR A 126 -2.87 -7.79 8.83
N HIS A 127 -3.12 -8.18 7.58
CA HIS A 127 -4.41 -8.05 6.92
C HIS A 127 -5.24 -9.30 7.15
N ILE A 128 -6.42 -9.14 7.74
CA ILE A 128 -7.33 -10.23 8.10
C ILE A 128 -8.63 -10.15 7.29
N PHE A 129 -8.93 -11.22 6.56
CA PHE A 129 -10.29 -11.49 6.07
C PHE A 129 -11.03 -12.26 7.18
N VAL A 130 -11.86 -11.56 7.95
CA VAL A 130 -12.32 -12.01 9.28
C VAL A 130 -13.03 -13.37 9.24
N ASP A 131 -13.92 -13.57 8.27
CA ASP A 131 -14.69 -14.82 8.10
C ASP A 131 -13.79 -16.07 7.89
N ARG A 132 -12.54 -15.89 7.45
CA ARG A 132 -11.63 -16.95 7.02
C ARG A 132 -10.37 -17.12 7.88
N PHE A 133 -10.19 -16.25 8.88
CA PHE A 133 -8.97 -16.23 9.68
C PHE A 133 -8.99 -17.25 10.83
N CYS A 134 -9.97 -17.15 11.74
CA CYS A 134 -10.09 -18.06 12.88
C CYS A 134 -11.52 -18.04 13.44
N LYS A 135 -12.05 -19.24 13.70
CA LYS A 135 -13.37 -19.42 14.34
C LYS A 135 -13.19 -19.54 15.84
N GLY A 136 -13.59 -18.48 16.57
CA GLY A 136 -13.67 -18.51 18.04
C GLY A 136 -15.08 -18.87 18.52
N GLN A 137 -15.18 -19.23 19.80
CA GLN A 137 -16.47 -19.45 20.45
C GLN A 137 -17.02 -18.12 20.98
N ASP A 138 -17.72 -17.39 20.12
CA ASP A 138 -18.41 -16.15 20.45
C ASP A 138 -19.92 -16.38 20.46
N LYS A 139 -20.56 -16.11 21.60
CA LYS A 139 -22.01 -16.28 21.77
C LYS A 139 -22.80 -15.20 21.04
N SER A 140 -22.20 -14.04 20.74
CA SER A 140 -22.81 -12.97 19.99
C SER A 140 -22.76 -13.20 18.48
N ALA A 141 -21.84 -14.02 17.99
CA ALA A 141 -21.68 -14.36 16.59
C ALA A 141 -22.74 -15.40 16.16
N VAL A 142 -23.75 -14.95 15.44
CA VAL A 142 -24.88 -15.77 15.02
C VAL A 142 -24.98 -15.80 13.50
N PHE A 143 -25.09 -17.02 12.94
CA PHE A 143 -25.40 -17.16 11.52
C PHE A 143 -26.86 -16.83 11.24
N ASN A 144 -27.10 -15.65 10.71
CA ASN A 144 -28.41 -15.13 10.33
C ASN A 144 -28.36 -14.55 8.91
N LYS A 145 -27.93 -15.35 7.96
CA LYS A 145 -27.70 -14.95 6.58
C LYS A 145 -28.49 -15.82 5.61
N ASN A 146 -28.93 -15.23 4.52
CA ASN A 146 -29.40 -15.97 3.34
C ASN A 146 -28.19 -16.49 2.56
N GLY A 147 -27.57 -17.56 3.07
CA GLY A 147 -26.34 -18.11 2.51
C GLY A 147 -26.04 -19.50 3.07
N VAL A 148 -24.86 -20.01 2.77
CA VAL A 148 -24.40 -21.33 3.15
C VAL A 148 -23.32 -21.23 4.22
N LEU A 149 -23.59 -21.78 5.41
CA LEU A 149 -22.54 -21.96 6.42
C LEU A 149 -21.74 -23.22 6.07
N LYS A 150 -20.49 -23.05 5.71
CA LYS A 150 -19.55 -24.12 5.36
C LYS A 150 -18.76 -24.61 6.58
N GLN A 151 -18.23 -25.82 6.44
CA GLN A 151 -17.26 -26.34 7.40
C GLN A 151 -15.91 -25.61 7.22
N TRP A 152 -15.16 -25.44 8.32
CA TRP A 152 -13.82 -24.89 8.26
C TRP A 152 -12.90 -25.79 7.43
N GLY A 153 -12.18 -25.23 6.45
CA GLY A 153 -11.35 -26.00 5.51
C GLY A 153 -12.08 -26.52 4.26
N GLU A 154 -13.40 -26.34 4.17
CA GLU A 154 -14.14 -26.67 2.93
C GLU A 154 -13.79 -25.68 1.81
N GLU A 155 -13.77 -26.15 0.55
CA GLU A 155 -13.43 -25.31 -0.59
C GLU A 155 -14.42 -24.15 -0.81
N VAL A 156 -13.91 -23.00 -1.25
CA VAL A 156 -14.72 -21.82 -1.55
C VAL A 156 -15.63 -22.05 -2.74
N THR A 157 -16.82 -21.44 -2.71
CA THR A 157 -17.76 -21.47 -3.84
C THR A 157 -17.28 -20.51 -4.93
N ILE A 158 -17.15 -21.03 -6.16
CA ILE A 158 -16.80 -20.22 -7.35
C ILE A 158 -18.02 -19.85 -8.17
N VAL A 159 -19.09 -20.61 -8.04
CA VAL A 159 -20.38 -20.43 -8.70
C VAL A 159 -21.43 -21.22 -7.93
N ASP A 160 -22.62 -20.63 -7.76
CA ASP A 160 -23.76 -21.33 -7.16
C ASP A 160 -24.39 -22.34 -8.12
N SER A 161 -25.32 -23.14 -7.62
CA SER A 161 -25.99 -24.20 -8.38
C SER A 161 -26.73 -23.72 -9.64
N ASP A 162 -27.06 -22.43 -9.70
CA ASP A 162 -27.72 -21.78 -10.85
C ASP A 162 -26.74 -21.05 -11.78
N GLY A 163 -25.43 -21.21 -11.58
CA GLY A 163 -24.38 -20.61 -12.41
C GLY A 163 -24.04 -19.16 -12.07
N VAL A 164 -24.57 -18.61 -10.96
CA VAL A 164 -24.31 -17.24 -10.51
C VAL A 164 -23.41 -17.26 -9.28
N PHE A 165 -22.39 -16.41 -9.24
CA PHE A 165 -21.57 -16.19 -8.03
C PHE A 165 -22.20 -15.13 -7.14
N ARG A 166 -22.46 -15.43 -5.85
CA ARG A 166 -23.12 -14.52 -4.90
C ARG A 166 -22.26 -14.16 -3.70
N ALA A 167 -21.08 -14.72 -3.55
CA ALA A 167 -20.23 -14.54 -2.38
C ALA A 167 -20.97 -14.79 -1.05
N ASN A 168 -21.78 -15.86 -1.00
CA ASN A 168 -22.68 -16.15 0.10
C ASN A 168 -22.31 -17.42 0.88
N ASP A 169 -21.09 -17.90 0.75
CA ASP A 169 -20.48 -18.97 1.55
C ASP A 169 -19.75 -18.36 2.76
N PHE A 170 -20.09 -18.83 3.96
CA PHE A 170 -19.55 -18.31 5.22
C PHE A 170 -18.92 -19.46 6.03
N TYR A 171 -17.80 -19.15 6.73
CA TYR A 171 -17.06 -20.14 7.53
C TYR A 171 -17.11 -19.85 9.03
N GLY A 172 -17.53 -18.65 9.41
CA GLY A 172 -17.76 -18.30 10.79
C GLY A 172 -16.52 -17.85 11.56
N GLY A 173 -15.48 -17.38 10.86
CA GLY A 173 -14.41 -16.61 11.49
C GLY A 173 -14.98 -15.35 12.13
N ASN A 174 -14.51 -14.99 13.33
CA ASN A 174 -15.12 -13.94 14.16
C ASN A 174 -14.08 -13.21 15.04
N PHE A 175 -14.52 -12.17 15.77
CA PHE A 175 -13.65 -11.38 16.63
C PHE A 175 -13.03 -12.20 17.76
N GLN A 176 -13.76 -13.16 18.33
CA GLN A 176 -13.18 -14.03 19.35
C GLN A 176 -12.01 -14.86 18.80
N GLY A 177 -12.15 -15.37 17.56
CA GLY A 177 -11.05 -16.07 16.88
C GLY A 177 -9.81 -15.18 16.69
N ILE A 178 -9.99 -13.89 16.40
CA ILE A 178 -8.86 -12.93 16.34
C ILE A 178 -8.27 -12.73 17.74
N ILE A 179 -9.09 -12.56 18.77
CA ILE A 179 -8.64 -12.41 20.17
C ILE A 179 -7.78 -13.61 20.59
N ASP A 180 -8.22 -14.83 20.29
CA ASP A 180 -7.52 -16.08 20.64
C ASP A 180 -6.14 -16.16 19.95
N LYS A 181 -5.97 -15.50 18.81
CA LYS A 181 -4.73 -15.47 18.01
C LYS A 181 -3.86 -14.22 18.21
N LEU A 182 -4.25 -13.28 19.05
CA LEU A 182 -3.42 -12.09 19.36
C LEU A 182 -2.00 -12.42 19.82
N PRO A 183 -1.75 -13.45 20.67
CA PRO A 183 -0.38 -13.84 21.04
C PRO A 183 0.46 -14.30 19.84
N TYR A 184 -0.14 -15.02 18.88
CA TYR A 184 0.51 -15.42 17.63
C TYR A 184 0.88 -14.20 16.78
N LEU A 185 -0.04 -13.27 16.60
CA LEU A 185 0.17 -12.03 15.84
C LEU A 185 1.24 -11.14 16.49
N LYS A 186 1.24 -11.07 17.82
CA LYS A 186 2.29 -10.37 18.57
C LYS A 186 3.68 -10.97 18.36
N LYS A 187 3.79 -12.29 18.29
CA LYS A 187 5.05 -13.00 18.02
C LYS A 187 5.60 -12.68 16.62
N LEU A 188 4.73 -12.47 15.63
CA LEU A 188 5.09 -12.01 14.28
C LEU A 188 5.53 -10.54 14.24
N GLY A 189 5.48 -9.81 15.35
CA GLY A 189 5.84 -8.38 15.41
C GLY A 189 4.76 -7.45 14.92
N VAL A 190 3.51 -7.93 14.76
CA VAL A 190 2.38 -7.13 14.28
C VAL A 190 2.11 -5.96 15.23
N THR A 191 1.88 -4.79 14.64
CA THR A 191 1.54 -3.54 15.33
C THR A 191 0.17 -2.99 14.92
N LEU A 192 -0.34 -3.41 13.76
CA LEU A 192 -1.63 -3.00 13.24
C LEU A 192 -2.35 -4.18 12.58
N LEU A 193 -3.60 -4.43 12.95
CA LEU A 193 -4.51 -5.30 12.24
C LEU A 193 -5.32 -4.47 11.25
N TYR A 194 -5.22 -4.78 9.97
CA TYR A 194 -6.15 -4.31 8.96
C TYR A 194 -7.25 -5.36 8.78
N LEU A 195 -8.48 -5.01 9.09
CA LEU A 195 -9.64 -5.88 8.93
C LEU A 195 -10.36 -5.53 7.63
N SER A 196 -10.55 -6.50 6.72
CA SER A 196 -11.54 -6.37 5.64
C SER A 196 -12.90 -5.99 6.23
N PRO A 197 -13.86 -5.45 5.45
CA PRO A 197 -15.09 -4.86 5.99
C PRO A 197 -15.78 -5.71 7.05
N ILE A 198 -16.22 -5.06 8.13
CA ILE A 198 -16.86 -5.71 9.29
C ILE A 198 -18.32 -5.34 9.49
N PHE A 199 -18.82 -4.38 8.71
CA PHE A 199 -20.18 -3.89 8.86
C PHE A 199 -21.20 -4.87 8.28
N LYS A 200 -22.44 -4.79 8.78
CA LYS A 200 -23.55 -5.62 8.33
C LYS A 200 -23.69 -5.60 6.81
N SER A 201 -23.77 -6.78 6.20
CA SER A 201 -23.80 -6.96 4.76
C SER A 201 -24.39 -8.33 4.42
N SER A 202 -24.82 -8.55 3.18
CA SER A 202 -25.32 -9.85 2.71
C SER A 202 -24.21 -10.78 2.25
N SER A 203 -23.09 -10.24 1.74
CA SER A 203 -21.96 -11.03 1.24
C SER A 203 -20.96 -11.41 2.32
N ASN A 204 -20.12 -12.40 2.01
CA ASN A 204 -19.03 -12.84 2.88
C ASN A 204 -17.85 -11.84 2.91
N HIS A 205 -17.68 -11.03 1.87
CA HIS A 205 -16.62 -10.00 1.79
C HIS A 205 -17.04 -8.67 2.42
N ARG A 206 -18.32 -8.37 2.51
CA ARG A 206 -18.90 -7.18 3.16
C ARG A 206 -18.57 -5.84 2.50
N TYR A 207 -18.07 -5.85 1.26
CA TYR A 207 -17.91 -4.64 0.47
C TYR A 207 -19.25 -4.06 0.00
N ASP A 208 -20.33 -4.85 0.00
CA ASP A 208 -21.72 -4.43 -0.20
C ASP A 208 -22.35 -4.00 1.12
N THR A 209 -21.81 -2.98 1.77
CA THR A 209 -22.25 -2.54 3.11
C THR A 209 -23.75 -2.34 3.19
N GLY A 210 -24.39 -3.04 4.13
CA GLY A 210 -25.81 -2.96 4.41
C GLY A 210 -26.17 -1.92 5.47
N ASP A 211 -25.36 -1.79 6.52
CA ASP A 211 -25.52 -0.79 7.57
C ASP A 211 -24.18 -0.44 8.23
N TYR A 212 -23.70 0.79 8.06
CA TYR A 212 -22.44 1.27 8.65
C TYR A 212 -22.46 1.40 10.18
N GLU A 213 -23.67 1.45 10.78
CA GLU A 213 -23.82 1.58 12.22
C GLU A 213 -23.78 0.24 12.96
N MET A 214 -23.91 -0.87 12.23
CA MET A 214 -24.00 -2.22 12.78
C MET A 214 -22.83 -3.09 12.30
N ILE A 215 -22.29 -3.85 13.25
CA ILE A 215 -21.36 -4.93 12.94
C ILE A 215 -22.17 -6.12 12.38
N ASP A 216 -21.57 -6.87 11.48
CA ASP A 216 -22.13 -8.10 10.94
C ASP A 216 -22.26 -9.16 12.06
N GLU A 217 -23.45 -9.72 12.22
CA GLU A 217 -23.81 -10.63 13.31
C GLU A 217 -22.94 -11.90 13.35
N LEU A 218 -22.41 -12.31 12.19
CA LEU A 218 -21.51 -13.47 12.11
C LEU A 218 -20.14 -13.18 12.74
N LEU A 219 -19.69 -11.93 12.71
CA LEU A 219 -18.40 -11.53 13.28
C LEU A 219 -18.48 -11.27 14.79
N GLY A 220 -19.68 -10.98 15.28
CA GLY A 220 -19.96 -10.61 16.66
C GLY A 220 -20.83 -9.37 16.76
N ASP A 221 -20.66 -8.62 17.84
CA ASP A 221 -21.37 -7.38 18.13
C ASP A 221 -20.40 -6.25 18.53
N GLU A 222 -20.92 -5.07 18.84
CA GLU A 222 -20.12 -3.92 19.26
C GLU A 222 -19.33 -4.20 20.57
N GLN A 223 -19.85 -5.05 21.46
CA GLN A 223 -19.18 -5.39 22.73
C GLN A 223 -17.98 -6.32 22.48
N SER A 224 -18.14 -7.33 21.65
CA SER A 224 -17.06 -8.25 21.27
C SER A 224 -15.99 -7.52 20.44
N PHE A 225 -16.38 -6.56 19.60
CA PHE A 225 -15.42 -5.72 18.87
C PHE A 225 -14.65 -4.78 19.81
N ALA A 226 -15.33 -4.13 20.76
CA ALA A 226 -14.66 -3.32 21.80
C ALA A 226 -13.69 -4.17 22.65
N LEU A 227 -14.05 -5.42 22.93
CA LEU A 227 -13.15 -6.36 23.61
C LEU A 227 -11.91 -6.68 22.76
N LEU A 228 -12.08 -6.92 21.46
CA LEU A 228 -10.96 -7.14 20.54
C LEU A 228 -10.02 -5.92 20.54
N ILE A 229 -10.54 -4.71 20.39
CA ILE A 229 -9.76 -3.46 20.43
C ILE A 229 -8.96 -3.37 21.74
N LYS A 230 -9.63 -3.59 22.87
CA LYS A 230 -8.99 -3.55 24.20
C LYS A 230 -7.88 -4.56 24.31
N LYS A 231 -8.12 -5.84 23.95
CA LYS A 231 -7.14 -6.92 24.04
C LYS A 231 -5.94 -6.73 23.12
N ALA A 232 -6.19 -6.25 21.90
CA ALA A 232 -5.15 -5.90 20.94
C ALA A 232 -4.28 -4.75 21.48
N SER A 233 -4.90 -3.67 22.00
CA SER A 233 -4.17 -2.51 22.52
C SER A 233 -3.31 -2.86 23.77
N GLU A 234 -3.76 -3.77 24.64
CA GLU A 234 -2.98 -4.30 25.76
C GLU A 234 -1.67 -4.97 25.29
N MET A 235 -1.65 -5.46 24.06
CA MET A 235 -0.46 -6.03 23.40
C MET A 235 0.29 -5.04 22.49
N GLY A 236 -0.14 -3.78 22.42
CA GLY A 236 0.44 -2.78 21.52
C GLY A 236 0.11 -3.04 20.04
N ILE A 237 -1.03 -3.65 19.77
CA ILE A 237 -1.58 -3.88 18.45
C ILE A 237 -2.81 -2.99 18.28
N TYR A 238 -2.86 -2.20 17.22
CA TYR A 238 -3.98 -1.32 16.90
C TYR A 238 -4.87 -1.93 15.81
N ILE A 239 -6.02 -1.31 15.54
CA ILE A 239 -6.98 -1.78 14.53
C ILE A 239 -7.24 -0.69 13.51
N MET A 240 -7.22 -1.07 12.23
CA MET A 240 -7.61 -0.28 11.07
C MET A 240 -8.80 -0.95 10.40
N LEU A 241 -9.85 -0.17 10.13
CA LEU A 241 -11.04 -0.60 9.42
C LEU A 241 -11.00 -0.23 7.94
N ASP A 242 -11.79 -0.96 7.16
CA ASP A 242 -12.06 -0.65 5.76
C ASP A 242 -13.24 0.31 5.63
N GLY A 243 -13.03 1.42 4.97
CA GLY A 243 -14.03 2.45 4.69
C GLY A 243 -14.55 2.34 3.26
N VAL A 244 -15.60 1.55 3.06
CA VAL A 244 -16.27 1.38 1.77
C VAL A 244 -17.31 2.47 1.61
N PHE A 245 -16.91 3.64 1.11
CA PHE A 245 -17.79 4.83 1.05
C PHE A 245 -18.19 5.24 -0.36
N ASN A 246 -17.76 4.47 -1.38
CA ASN A 246 -18.13 4.74 -2.78
C ASN A 246 -19.50 4.15 -3.15
N HIS A 247 -19.89 3.05 -2.54
CA HIS A 247 -21.13 2.33 -2.84
C HIS A 247 -21.67 1.64 -1.59
N THR A 248 -22.91 1.15 -1.66
CA THR A 248 -23.55 0.32 -0.63
C THR A 248 -24.10 -0.95 -1.25
N GLY A 249 -24.56 -1.90 -0.43
CA GLY A 249 -25.34 -3.03 -0.93
C GLY A 249 -26.70 -2.59 -1.49
N ALA A 250 -27.17 -3.25 -2.54
CA ALA A 250 -28.53 -3.03 -3.05
C ALA A 250 -29.59 -3.42 -2.01
N ASP A 251 -29.26 -4.31 -1.09
CA ASP A 251 -30.09 -4.70 0.06
C ASP A 251 -29.85 -3.87 1.32
N SER A 252 -28.97 -2.84 1.26
CA SER A 252 -28.68 -1.97 2.40
C SER A 252 -29.93 -1.26 2.93
N LYS A 253 -29.93 -0.84 4.18
CA LYS A 253 -31.02 -0.03 4.76
C LYS A 253 -31.24 1.29 4.03
N TYR A 254 -30.25 1.74 3.28
CA TYR A 254 -30.25 3.00 2.54
C TYR A 254 -30.90 2.86 1.16
N PHE A 255 -30.56 1.80 0.40
CA PHE A 255 -31.11 1.52 -0.92
C PHE A 255 -32.36 0.62 -0.84
N ASN A 256 -32.29 -0.46 -0.07
CA ASN A 256 -33.33 -1.40 0.32
C ASN A 256 -34.17 -1.99 -0.84
N LYS A 257 -33.47 -2.42 -1.90
CA LYS A 257 -34.12 -3.00 -3.09
C LYS A 257 -34.97 -4.22 -2.78
N PHE A 258 -34.54 -5.05 -1.84
CA PHE A 258 -35.17 -6.35 -1.53
C PHE A 258 -36.06 -6.30 -0.28
N GLY A 259 -36.26 -5.15 0.35
CA GLY A 259 -37.06 -5.03 1.56
C GLY A 259 -36.43 -5.68 2.80
N SER A 260 -35.10 -5.79 2.84
CA SER A 260 -34.36 -6.43 3.94
C SER A 260 -34.39 -5.64 5.25
N TYR A 261 -34.72 -4.36 5.19
CA TYR A 261 -34.78 -3.46 6.33
C TYR A 261 -36.19 -2.84 6.47
N PRO A 262 -36.63 -2.50 7.70
CA PRO A 262 -37.91 -1.86 7.92
C PRO A 262 -37.95 -0.40 7.46
N THR A 263 -36.82 0.19 7.15
CA THR A 263 -36.66 1.57 6.68
C THR A 263 -37.08 1.70 5.22
N LEU A 264 -37.66 2.85 4.86
CA LEU A 264 -37.97 3.17 3.45
C LEU A 264 -36.67 3.54 2.71
N GLY A 265 -36.18 2.62 1.88
CA GLY A 265 -34.96 2.82 1.09
C GLY A 265 -35.18 3.65 -0.17
N ALA A 266 -34.07 4.11 -0.76
CA ALA A 266 -34.06 4.94 -1.97
C ALA A 266 -34.68 4.25 -3.18
N TYR A 267 -34.51 2.93 -3.35
CA TYR A 267 -35.11 2.15 -4.43
C TYR A 267 -36.65 2.08 -4.30
N GLN A 268 -37.18 2.08 -3.08
CA GLN A 268 -38.59 1.85 -2.81
C GLN A 268 -39.44 3.12 -3.03
N SER A 269 -38.87 4.32 -2.82
CA SER A 269 -39.62 5.56 -2.93
C SER A 269 -38.73 6.79 -3.12
N LYS A 270 -39.19 7.71 -3.96
CA LYS A 270 -38.62 9.05 -4.10
C LYS A 270 -38.77 9.91 -2.84
N GLN A 271 -39.64 9.53 -1.90
CA GLN A 271 -39.81 10.19 -0.60
C GLN A 271 -38.86 9.63 0.49
N SER A 272 -38.03 8.62 0.16
CA SER A 272 -37.02 8.14 1.08
C SER A 272 -36.05 9.27 1.43
N GLN A 273 -35.66 9.36 2.70
CA GLN A 273 -34.60 10.27 3.16
C GLN A 273 -33.25 9.98 2.52
N TYR A 274 -33.07 8.80 1.91
CA TYR A 274 -31.87 8.35 1.22
C TYR A 274 -31.95 8.51 -0.31
N TYR A 275 -33.07 9.03 -0.85
CA TYR A 275 -33.26 9.10 -2.30
C TYR A 275 -32.14 9.88 -3.00
N ASP A 276 -31.72 11.02 -2.46
CA ASP A 276 -30.67 11.88 -3.00
C ASP A 276 -29.24 11.29 -2.86
N TRP A 277 -29.13 10.12 -2.21
CA TRP A 277 -27.85 9.40 -2.12
C TRP A 277 -27.51 8.64 -3.40
N TYR A 278 -28.47 8.43 -4.29
CA TYR A 278 -28.30 7.59 -5.48
C TYR A 278 -28.77 8.31 -6.73
N ASP A 279 -28.03 8.10 -7.81
CA ASP A 279 -28.38 8.67 -9.11
C ASP A 279 -29.15 7.63 -9.94
N PHE A 280 -30.45 7.91 -10.21
CA PHE A 280 -31.32 7.08 -11.02
C PHE A 280 -31.43 7.63 -12.44
N TYR A 281 -31.22 6.77 -13.43
CA TYR A 281 -31.48 7.08 -14.85
C TYR A 281 -32.95 6.89 -15.18
N ASN A 282 -33.52 5.77 -14.70
CA ASN A 282 -34.94 5.46 -14.81
C ASN A 282 -35.41 4.76 -13.52
N PHE A 283 -36.09 5.50 -12.65
CA PHE A 283 -36.52 5.02 -11.34
C PHE A 283 -37.57 3.92 -11.45
N PRO A 284 -37.47 2.82 -10.66
CA PRO A 284 -36.44 2.54 -9.69
C PRO A 284 -35.30 1.65 -10.21
N ASP A 285 -35.41 1.09 -11.41
CA ASP A 285 -34.63 -0.07 -11.85
C ASP A 285 -33.29 0.27 -12.51
N GLU A 286 -33.15 1.49 -13.07
CA GLU A 286 -31.93 1.93 -13.72
C GLU A 286 -31.24 3.00 -12.89
N TYR A 287 -30.10 2.65 -12.30
CA TYR A 287 -29.35 3.50 -11.40
C TYR A 287 -27.84 3.33 -11.59
N HIS A 288 -27.10 4.33 -11.19
CA HIS A 288 -25.64 4.26 -11.20
C HIS A 288 -25.16 3.21 -10.20
N CYS A 289 -24.32 2.28 -10.67
CA CYS A 289 -23.74 1.23 -9.85
C CYS A 289 -22.25 1.07 -10.16
N TRP A 290 -21.49 0.58 -9.17
CA TRP A 290 -20.05 0.42 -9.27
C TRP A 290 -19.70 -0.59 -10.38
N TRP A 291 -19.00 -0.12 -11.41
CA TRP A 291 -18.56 -0.92 -12.58
C TRP A 291 -19.68 -1.72 -13.28
N GLY A 292 -20.92 -1.24 -13.21
CA GLY A 292 -22.08 -1.93 -13.78
C GLY A 292 -22.61 -3.09 -12.92
N ILE A 293 -22.10 -3.29 -11.72
CA ILE A 293 -22.52 -4.33 -10.79
C ILE A 293 -23.76 -3.86 -10.02
N THR A 294 -24.95 -4.32 -10.42
CA THR A 294 -26.24 -3.81 -9.91
C THR A 294 -26.48 -4.08 -8.41
N VAL A 295 -25.74 -4.99 -7.80
CA VAL A 295 -25.83 -5.25 -6.35
C VAL A 295 -25.03 -4.25 -5.52
N THR A 296 -24.27 -3.35 -6.14
CA THR A 296 -23.46 -2.30 -5.50
C THR A 296 -23.80 -0.91 -6.04
N PRO A 297 -25.01 -0.35 -5.70
CA PRO A 297 -25.38 1.01 -6.13
C PRO A 297 -24.38 2.04 -5.60
N THR A 298 -23.87 2.89 -6.50
CA THR A 298 -22.92 3.95 -6.18
C THR A 298 -23.60 5.07 -5.44
N VAL A 299 -22.95 5.58 -4.39
CA VAL A 299 -23.47 6.68 -3.58
C VAL A 299 -23.03 8.03 -4.15
N SER A 300 -23.96 8.95 -4.26
CA SER A 300 -23.69 10.34 -4.63
C SER A 300 -22.97 11.06 -3.50
N GLN A 301 -21.65 11.20 -3.63
CA GLN A 301 -20.80 11.88 -2.65
C GLN A 301 -21.06 13.41 -2.62
N ARG A 302 -22.01 13.91 -3.40
CA ARG A 302 -22.54 15.29 -3.33
C ARG A 302 -23.67 15.41 -2.30
N ALA A 303 -24.32 14.30 -1.95
CA ALA A 303 -25.40 14.27 -0.96
C ALA A 303 -24.88 14.66 0.41
N LYS A 304 -25.27 15.83 0.89
CA LYS A 304 -24.80 16.37 2.19
C LYS A 304 -25.11 15.43 3.34
N SER A 305 -26.31 14.85 3.36
CA SER A 305 -26.73 13.93 4.44
C SER A 305 -25.89 12.66 4.48
N PHE A 306 -25.42 12.15 3.32
CA PHE A 306 -24.46 11.03 3.28
C PHE A 306 -23.09 11.45 3.84
N ARG A 307 -22.55 12.58 3.38
CA ARG A 307 -21.26 13.09 3.90
C ARG A 307 -21.31 13.35 5.40
N ASP A 308 -22.40 13.96 5.88
CA ASP A 308 -22.60 14.21 7.31
C ASP A 308 -22.67 12.88 8.10
N MET A 309 -23.36 11.86 7.57
CA MET A 309 -23.41 10.55 8.21
C MET A 309 -22.02 9.90 8.28
N ILE A 310 -21.21 9.96 7.23
CA ILE A 310 -19.87 9.31 7.23
C ILE A 310 -18.86 10.15 8.02
N SER A 311 -18.69 11.43 7.67
CA SER A 311 -17.57 12.28 8.13
C SER A 311 -17.99 13.46 8.99
N GLY A 312 -19.29 13.70 9.17
CA GLY A 312 -19.82 14.73 10.06
C GLY A 312 -19.50 14.44 11.53
N GLU A 313 -19.69 15.45 12.39
CA GLU A 313 -19.51 15.29 13.83
C GLU A 313 -20.53 14.28 14.39
N GLY A 314 -20.05 13.26 15.09
CA GLY A 314 -20.84 12.14 15.56
C GLY A 314 -21.19 11.10 14.48
N GLY A 315 -20.67 11.22 13.27
CA GLY A 315 -20.87 10.28 12.17
C GLY A 315 -20.12 8.95 12.36
N ILE A 316 -20.12 8.14 11.31
CA ILE A 316 -19.59 6.76 11.32
C ILE A 316 -18.11 6.72 11.71
N ILE A 317 -17.29 7.61 11.12
CA ILE A 317 -15.85 7.68 11.44
C ILE A 317 -15.68 8.02 12.93
N ASP A 318 -16.43 8.98 13.45
CA ASP A 318 -16.37 9.37 14.87
C ASP A 318 -16.79 8.22 15.79
N LYS A 319 -17.88 7.51 15.46
CA LYS A 319 -18.39 6.39 16.25
C LYS A 319 -17.30 5.34 16.48
N TRP A 320 -16.77 4.80 15.39
CA TRP A 320 -15.82 3.69 15.47
C TRP A 320 -14.44 4.12 15.96
N THR A 321 -14.00 5.35 15.63
CA THR A 321 -12.73 5.87 16.13
C THR A 321 -12.78 6.13 17.64
N LYS A 322 -13.91 6.63 18.17
CA LYS A 322 -14.11 6.79 19.63
C LYS A 322 -14.15 5.46 20.37
N LEU A 323 -14.57 4.37 19.70
CA LEU A 323 -14.50 3.02 20.26
C LEU A 323 -13.04 2.52 20.40
N GLY A 324 -12.11 3.11 19.65
CA GLY A 324 -10.66 2.82 19.73
C GLY A 324 -10.03 2.35 18.41
N VAL A 325 -10.75 2.43 17.29
CA VAL A 325 -10.16 2.23 15.97
C VAL A 325 -9.11 3.30 15.70
N LYS A 326 -7.92 2.89 15.26
CA LYS A 326 -6.74 3.75 15.12
C LYS A 326 -6.38 4.08 13.67
N GLY A 327 -7.07 3.47 12.72
CA GLY A 327 -6.85 3.73 11.31
C GLY A 327 -8.06 3.40 10.44
N TRP A 328 -8.06 4.00 9.26
CA TRP A 328 -9.01 3.73 8.18
C TRP A 328 -8.27 3.52 6.87
N ARG A 329 -8.63 2.48 6.14
CA ARG A 329 -8.27 2.30 4.73
C ARG A 329 -9.49 2.67 3.89
N LEU A 330 -9.31 3.52 2.89
CA LEU A 330 -10.38 3.88 1.97
C LEU A 330 -10.35 2.96 0.76
N ASP A 331 -11.44 2.23 0.60
CA ASP A 331 -11.73 1.42 -0.58
C ASP A 331 -11.90 2.31 -1.81
N VAL A 332 -11.33 1.88 -2.94
CA VAL A 332 -11.39 2.57 -4.25
C VAL A 332 -11.28 4.10 -4.14
N VAL A 333 -10.27 4.59 -3.42
CA VAL A 333 -10.14 6.03 -3.13
C VAL A 333 -10.04 6.90 -4.39
N ASP A 334 -9.59 6.32 -5.51
CA ASP A 334 -9.57 6.98 -6.82
C ASP A 334 -10.99 7.34 -7.35
N GLU A 335 -12.03 6.69 -6.84
CA GLU A 335 -13.42 6.98 -7.17
C GLU A 335 -14.09 7.95 -6.20
N LEU A 336 -13.43 8.24 -5.07
CA LEU A 336 -13.93 9.24 -4.11
C LEU A 336 -13.60 10.65 -4.60
N ARG A 337 -14.54 11.58 -4.39
CA ARG A 337 -14.30 13.00 -4.65
C ARG A 337 -13.24 13.55 -3.70
N GLU A 338 -12.35 14.40 -4.21
CA GLU A 338 -11.28 15.03 -3.43
C GLU A 338 -11.81 15.74 -2.17
N ASP A 339 -12.87 16.54 -2.32
CA ASP A 339 -13.47 17.26 -1.20
C ASP A 339 -14.08 16.34 -0.13
N PHE A 340 -14.54 15.14 -0.52
CA PHE A 340 -15.03 14.15 0.42
C PHE A 340 -13.87 13.44 1.13
N VAL A 341 -12.78 13.10 0.45
CA VAL A 341 -11.56 12.56 1.09
C VAL A 341 -10.99 13.55 2.11
N VAL A 342 -11.01 14.85 1.79
CA VAL A 342 -10.62 15.92 2.74
C VAL A 342 -11.52 15.93 3.98
N ASP A 343 -12.83 15.76 3.82
CA ASP A 343 -13.75 15.70 4.97
C ASP A 343 -13.56 14.43 5.81
N ILE A 344 -13.33 13.28 5.16
CA ILE A 344 -12.95 12.03 5.84
C ILE A 344 -11.68 12.23 6.66
N ARG A 345 -10.62 12.83 6.08
CA ARG A 345 -9.40 13.12 6.84
C ARG A 345 -9.67 13.99 8.06
N LYS A 346 -10.46 15.05 7.91
CA LYS A 346 -10.83 15.93 9.04
C LYS A 346 -11.53 15.12 10.15
N ALA A 347 -12.45 14.22 9.80
CA ALA A 347 -13.14 13.36 10.75
C ALA A 347 -12.17 12.40 11.48
N VAL A 348 -11.28 11.74 10.74
CA VAL A 348 -10.26 10.84 11.30
C VAL A 348 -9.35 11.60 12.27
N LYS A 349 -8.84 12.78 11.86
CA LYS A 349 -7.89 13.57 12.65
C LYS A 349 -8.55 14.30 13.82
N ARG A 350 -9.82 14.66 13.71
CA ARG A 350 -10.61 15.26 14.81
C ARG A 350 -10.66 14.34 16.04
N ASN A 351 -10.65 13.04 15.83
CA ASN A 351 -10.67 12.04 16.89
C ASN A 351 -9.27 11.58 17.37
N GLY A 352 -8.23 12.19 16.84
CA GLY A 352 -6.83 11.95 17.20
C GLY A 352 -5.91 12.25 16.03
N GLU A 353 -5.03 13.24 16.17
CA GLU A 353 -4.09 13.66 15.13
C GLU A 353 -3.18 12.51 14.65
N ASP A 354 -2.94 11.54 15.52
CA ASP A 354 -2.14 10.34 15.25
C ASP A 354 -2.96 9.13 14.73
N ASN A 355 -4.23 9.32 14.35
CA ASN A 355 -5.00 8.29 13.64
C ASN A 355 -4.52 8.20 12.19
N LEU A 356 -4.49 6.98 11.65
CA LEU A 356 -3.95 6.66 10.32
C LEU A 356 -5.06 6.70 9.25
N LEU A 357 -4.77 7.27 8.08
CA LEU A 357 -5.63 7.23 6.90
C LEU A 357 -4.85 6.76 5.68
N ILE A 358 -5.18 5.56 5.18
CA ILE A 358 -4.58 4.93 3.99
C ILE A 358 -5.60 4.87 2.86
N GLY A 359 -5.18 5.10 1.62
CA GLY A 359 -6.03 4.91 0.44
C GLY A 359 -5.59 3.71 -0.40
N GLU A 360 -6.53 3.08 -1.07
CA GLU A 360 -6.24 2.09 -2.09
C GLU A 360 -5.90 2.80 -3.40
N VAL A 361 -4.64 2.74 -3.81
CA VAL A 361 -4.14 3.27 -5.09
C VAL A 361 -3.20 2.25 -5.71
N TRP A 362 -3.45 1.89 -6.98
CA TRP A 362 -2.71 0.80 -7.64
C TRP A 362 -1.45 1.26 -8.36
N GLU A 363 -1.28 2.56 -8.61
CA GLU A 363 -0.13 3.15 -9.32
C GLU A 363 0.61 4.14 -8.42
N ASP A 364 1.54 4.91 -9.02
CA ASP A 364 2.21 6.02 -8.32
C ASP A 364 1.17 7.08 -7.90
N ALA A 365 0.95 7.20 -6.59
CA ALA A 365 -0.05 8.11 -6.02
C ALA A 365 0.39 9.58 -6.02
N SER A 366 1.66 9.88 -6.29
CA SER A 366 2.18 11.26 -6.27
C SER A 366 1.71 12.09 -7.46
N ASN A 367 1.42 11.42 -8.59
CA ASN A 367 1.01 12.05 -9.84
C ASN A 367 -0.18 11.34 -10.49
N LYS A 368 -0.97 10.58 -9.72
CA LYS A 368 -2.12 9.82 -10.21
C LYS A 368 -3.13 10.71 -10.90
N VAL A 369 -3.57 10.29 -12.08
CA VAL A 369 -4.77 10.80 -12.77
C VAL A 369 -5.82 9.70 -12.73
N ALA A 370 -6.96 9.97 -12.13
CA ALA A 370 -8.11 9.07 -12.12
C ALA A 370 -9.34 9.82 -12.60
N TYR A 371 -10.13 9.21 -13.50
CA TYR A 371 -11.35 9.82 -14.07
C TYR A 371 -11.14 11.22 -14.64
N SER A 372 -9.99 11.43 -15.30
CA SER A 372 -9.56 12.72 -15.90
C SER A 372 -9.20 13.81 -14.89
N TYR A 373 -9.08 13.49 -13.59
CA TYR A 373 -8.69 14.44 -12.55
C TYR A 373 -7.33 14.04 -11.95
N ARG A 374 -6.42 15.04 -11.77
CA ARG A 374 -5.20 14.90 -10.98
C ARG A 374 -5.58 14.72 -9.52
N ARG A 375 -4.99 13.71 -8.85
CA ARG A 375 -5.16 13.46 -7.42
C ARG A 375 -4.04 14.13 -6.62
N HIS A 376 -4.38 14.63 -5.41
CA HIS A 376 -3.48 15.44 -4.58
C HIS A 376 -3.17 14.78 -3.23
N TYR A 377 -3.11 13.44 -3.20
CA TYR A 377 -3.09 12.61 -1.99
C TYR A 377 -2.03 13.01 -0.96
N PHE A 378 -0.84 13.44 -1.40
CA PHE A 378 0.31 13.70 -0.52
C PHE A 378 0.65 15.18 -0.32
N GLN A 379 -0.28 16.06 -0.59
CA GLN A 379 -0.08 17.50 -0.35
C GLN A 379 -0.38 17.92 1.10
N GLY A 380 -0.90 17.00 1.94
CA GLY A 380 -1.13 17.23 3.37
C GLY A 380 -2.60 17.34 3.80
N LYS A 381 -3.56 17.26 2.86
CA LYS A 381 -4.99 17.44 3.13
C LYS A 381 -5.85 16.18 2.95
N GLU A 382 -5.30 15.10 2.42
CA GLU A 382 -6.03 13.89 2.07
C GLU A 382 -5.52 12.67 2.83
N LEU A 383 -4.56 11.93 2.31
CA LEU A 383 -4.11 10.65 2.86
C LEU A 383 -2.82 10.81 3.69
N ASP A 384 -2.59 9.88 4.62
CA ASP A 384 -1.29 9.71 5.24
C ASP A 384 -0.37 8.84 4.37
N GLY A 385 -0.92 7.79 3.76
CA GLY A 385 -0.23 6.84 2.90
C GLY A 385 -1.19 6.12 1.97
N VAL A 386 -0.67 5.18 1.19
CA VAL A 386 -1.45 4.35 0.26
C VAL A 386 -1.03 2.89 0.35
N MET A 387 -1.84 1.98 -0.20
CA MET A 387 -1.43 0.62 -0.52
C MET A 387 -0.43 0.68 -1.69
N ASN A 388 0.79 0.16 -1.50
CA ASN A 388 1.90 0.35 -2.43
C ASN A 388 2.00 -0.80 -3.45
N TYR A 389 1.08 -0.84 -4.38
CA TYR A 389 1.10 -1.80 -5.49
C TYR A 389 2.35 -1.68 -6.38
N PRO A 390 2.93 -0.49 -6.65
CA PRO A 390 4.20 -0.42 -7.38
C PRO A 390 5.33 -1.23 -6.74
N PHE A 391 5.42 -1.28 -5.41
CA PHE A 391 6.44 -2.11 -4.74
C PHE A 391 6.11 -3.59 -4.85
N LYS A 392 4.83 -3.98 -4.77
CA LYS A 392 4.39 -5.35 -5.02
C LYS A 392 4.87 -5.85 -6.38
N GLU A 393 4.58 -5.08 -7.42
CA GLU A 393 4.98 -5.46 -8.79
C GLU A 393 6.50 -5.51 -8.95
N ALA A 394 7.24 -4.55 -8.36
CA ALA A 394 8.71 -4.57 -8.39
C ALA A 394 9.29 -5.81 -7.70
N VAL A 395 8.76 -6.16 -6.51
CA VAL A 395 9.21 -7.33 -5.73
C VAL A 395 8.93 -8.63 -6.49
N LEU A 396 7.69 -8.83 -6.93
CA LEU A 396 7.31 -10.07 -7.62
C LEU A 396 8.06 -10.21 -8.95
N SER A 397 8.15 -9.13 -9.75
CA SER A 397 8.90 -9.13 -11.00
C SER A 397 10.38 -9.48 -10.79
N PHE A 398 11.04 -8.86 -9.82
CA PHE A 398 12.44 -9.14 -9.53
C PHE A 398 12.65 -10.60 -9.11
N VAL A 399 11.85 -11.10 -8.17
CA VAL A 399 11.98 -12.47 -7.66
C VAL A 399 11.73 -13.52 -8.75
N MET A 400 10.90 -13.19 -9.73
CA MET A 400 10.64 -14.04 -10.90
C MET A 400 11.69 -13.91 -12.02
N GLY A 401 12.82 -13.26 -11.77
CA GLY A 401 13.94 -13.15 -12.71
C GLY A 401 14.07 -11.77 -13.39
N GLY A 402 13.33 -10.78 -12.92
CA GLY A 402 13.44 -9.41 -13.42
C GLY A 402 14.75 -8.72 -13.02
N SER A 403 15.04 -7.60 -13.65
CA SER A 403 16.27 -6.85 -13.49
C SER A 403 16.38 -6.12 -12.15
N ALA A 404 17.52 -6.20 -11.48
CA ALA A 404 17.84 -5.41 -10.28
C ALA A 404 17.77 -3.89 -10.56
N VAL A 405 18.16 -3.46 -11.76
CA VAL A 405 18.07 -2.05 -12.20
C VAL A 405 16.60 -1.62 -12.34
N GLY A 406 15.75 -2.49 -12.89
CA GLY A 406 14.30 -2.23 -12.98
C GLY A 406 13.66 -2.08 -11.60
N PHE A 407 14.01 -2.97 -10.67
CA PHE A 407 13.58 -2.87 -9.27
C PHE A 407 14.03 -1.54 -8.62
N GLU A 408 15.34 -1.22 -8.71
CA GLU A 408 15.91 0.03 -8.20
C GLU A 408 15.15 1.25 -8.73
N ASN A 409 14.92 1.30 -10.05
CA ASN A 409 14.25 2.43 -10.69
C ASN A 409 12.81 2.60 -10.16
N THR A 410 12.04 1.53 -10.06
CA THR A 410 10.67 1.59 -9.54
C THR A 410 10.66 2.06 -8.08
N VAL A 411 11.51 1.47 -7.23
CA VAL A 411 11.57 1.85 -5.82
C VAL A 411 12.02 3.29 -5.65
N MET A 412 13.09 3.70 -6.35
CA MET A 412 13.62 5.06 -6.20
C MET A 412 12.71 6.13 -6.80
N ASN A 413 11.86 5.81 -7.78
CA ASN A 413 10.83 6.75 -8.24
C ASN A 413 9.84 7.08 -7.11
N ILE A 414 9.33 6.06 -6.41
CA ILE A 414 8.42 6.25 -5.29
C ILE A 414 9.12 6.98 -4.13
N VAL A 415 10.37 6.60 -3.80
CA VAL A 415 11.16 7.22 -2.72
C VAL A 415 11.43 8.71 -3.01
N GLU A 416 11.65 9.08 -4.27
CA GLU A 416 11.85 10.46 -4.70
C GLU A 416 10.55 11.27 -4.70
N ASN A 417 9.44 10.67 -5.18
CA ASN A 417 8.20 11.39 -5.42
C ASN A 417 7.33 11.56 -4.18
N TYR A 418 7.40 10.63 -3.21
CA TYR A 418 6.58 10.69 -2.00
C TYR A 418 7.22 11.54 -0.91
N PRO A 419 6.45 12.39 -0.18
CA PRO A 419 6.94 12.94 1.08
C PRO A 419 7.40 11.83 2.02
N LYS A 420 8.56 12.04 2.67
CA LYS A 420 9.17 11.01 3.54
C LYS A 420 8.19 10.47 4.59
N GLN A 421 7.40 11.35 5.21
CA GLN A 421 6.41 10.96 6.22
C GLN A 421 5.32 10.06 5.65
N SER A 422 4.89 10.28 4.39
CA SER A 422 3.91 9.42 3.71
C SER A 422 4.53 8.07 3.32
N LEU A 423 5.74 8.11 2.76
CA LEU A 423 6.47 6.92 2.41
C LEU A 423 6.67 5.98 3.62
N ASP A 424 6.96 6.55 4.81
CA ASP A 424 7.20 5.77 6.03
C ASP A 424 5.97 5.06 6.59
N VAL A 425 4.75 5.46 6.19
CA VAL A 425 3.49 4.83 6.61
C VAL A 425 2.76 4.13 5.47
N THR A 426 3.29 4.16 4.25
CA THR A 426 2.74 3.47 3.08
C THR A 426 2.71 1.96 3.30
N MET A 427 1.59 1.32 3.00
CA MET A 427 1.35 -0.10 3.22
C MET A 427 1.96 -0.93 2.09
N ASN A 428 3.06 -1.60 2.35
CA ASN A 428 3.73 -2.49 1.39
C ASN A 428 3.12 -3.89 1.45
N LEU A 429 2.58 -4.36 0.33
CA LEU A 429 1.99 -5.69 0.19
C LEU A 429 2.75 -6.49 -0.89
N ILE A 430 2.63 -7.81 -0.89
CA ILE A 430 3.03 -8.70 -1.98
C ILE A 430 1.82 -9.42 -2.58
N ASP A 431 0.72 -9.47 -1.84
CA ASP A 431 -0.61 -9.87 -2.28
C ASP A 431 -1.69 -9.26 -1.37
N SER A 432 -2.95 -9.56 -1.66
CA SER A 432 -4.11 -9.10 -0.90
C SER A 432 -5.33 -9.99 -1.15
N HIS A 433 -6.46 -9.63 -0.56
CA HIS A 433 -7.75 -10.28 -0.82
C HIS A 433 -8.29 -10.08 -2.26
N ASP A 434 -7.68 -9.18 -3.06
CA ASP A 434 -8.06 -8.87 -4.45
C ASP A 434 -7.11 -9.47 -5.48
N THR A 435 -6.02 -10.08 -5.03
CA THR A 435 -5.00 -10.65 -5.93
C THR A 435 -4.73 -12.12 -5.61
N ALA A 436 -4.14 -12.84 -6.56
CA ALA A 436 -3.65 -14.20 -6.28
C ALA A 436 -2.60 -14.17 -5.16
N ARG A 437 -2.53 -15.23 -4.35
CA ARG A 437 -1.55 -15.42 -3.29
C ARG A 437 -0.12 -15.37 -3.83
N ALA A 438 0.75 -14.68 -3.11
CA ALA A 438 2.14 -14.52 -3.51
C ALA A 438 2.84 -15.87 -3.76
N LEU A 439 2.60 -16.88 -2.91
CA LEU A 439 3.16 -18.23 -3.12
C LEU A 439 2.74 -18.83 -4.47
N SER A 440 1.46 -18.72 -4.82
CA SER A 440 0.94 -19.26 -6.10
C SER A 440 1.54 -18.51 -7.30
N VAL A 441 1.64 -17.18 -7.24
CA VAL A 441 2.27 -16.37 -8.30
C VAL A 441 3.75 -16.74 -8.44
N LEU A 442 4.47 -16.85 -7.33
CA LEU A 442 5.91 -17.12 -7.29
C LEU A 442 6.27 -18.56 -7.69
N SER A 443 5.30 -19.47 -7.76
CA SER A 443 5.50 -20.81 -8.33
C SER A 443 5.89 -20.73 -9.80
N GLY A 444 5.44 -19.69 -10.52
CA GLY A 444 5.65 -19.51 -11.95
C GLY A 444 4.82 -20.46 -12.81
N VAL A 445 3.83 -21.15 -12.22
CA VAL A 445 2.90 -22.00 -12.99
C VAL A 445 1.98 -21.10 -13.82
N ASP A 446 1.99 -21.34 -15.12
CA ASP A 446 1.09 -20.61 -16.03
C ASP A 446 -0.34 -21.15 -15.91
N MET A 447 -1.24 -20.29 -15.46
CA MET A 447 -2.68 -20.56 -15.36
C MET A 447 -3.48 -19.93 -16.50
N SER A 448 -2.82 -19.37 -17.51
CA SER A 448 -3.52 -18.84 -18.69
C SER A 448 -4.33 -19.93 -19.39
N GLY A 449 -5.56 -19.59 -19.78
CA GLY A 449 -6.47 -20.55 -20.44
C GLY A 449 -7.12 -21.58 -19.53
N THR A 450 -6.85 -21.59 -18.21
CA THR A 450 -7.58 -22.43 -17.24
C THR A 450 -8.79 -21.68 -16.69
N ASP A 451 -9.82 -22.43 -16.28
CA ASP A 451 -10.98 -21.87 -15.58
C ASP A 451 -10.80 -21.84 -14.06
N LYS A 452 -11.72 -21.19 -13.36
CA LYS A 452 -11.70 -21.10 -11.88
C LYS A 452 -11.83 -22.47 -11.21
N ALA A 453 -12.53 -23.43 -11.81
CA ALA A 453 -12.70 -24.77 -11.24
C ALA A 453 -11.36 -25.53 -11.25
N TYR A 454 -10.64 -25.46 -12.35
CA TYR A 454 -9.29 -26.02 -12.44
C TYR A 454 -8.36 -25.39 -11.41
N ARG A 455 -8.35 -24.05 -11.31
CA ARG A 455 -7.49 -23.31 -10.35
C ARG A 455 -7.86 -23.58 -8.89
N ARG A 456 -9.14 -23.85 -8.59
CA ARG A 456 -9.59 -24.25 -7.25
C ARG A 456 -8.98 -25.57 -6.82
N ASP A 457 -9.00 -26.55 -7.73
CA ASP A 457 -8.59 -27.93 -7.45
C ASP A 457 -7.08 -28.15 -7.65
N PHE A 458 -6.38 -27.17 -8.22
CA PHE A 458 -4.94 -27.23 -8.46
C PHE A 458 -4.16 -27.05 -7.14
N VAL A 459 -3.21 -27.96 -6.90
CA VAL A 459 -2.29 -27.92 -5.76
C VAL A 459 -0.87 -28.07 -6.30
N LEU A 460 0.06 -27.27 -5.80
CA LEU A 460 1.46 -27.38 -6.17
C LEU A 460 2.03 -28.75 -5.77
N SER A 461 2.85 -29.34 -6.64
CA SER A 461 3.67 -30.47 -6.24
C SER A 461 4.63 -30.06 -5.12
N LYS A 462 5.17 -31.02 -4.36
CA LYS A 462 6.13 -30.71 -3.30
C LYS A 462 7.32 -29.89 -3.81
N ASP A 463 7.91 -30.26 -4.95
CA ASP A 463 9.05 -29.55 -5.54
C ASP A 463 8.63 -28.14 -6.00
N GLY A 464 7.43 -27.99 -6.55
CA GLY A 464 6.85 -26.71 -6.94
C GLY A 464 6.61 -25.81 -5.73
N TYR A 465 6.07 -26.36 -4.65
CA TYR A 465 5.89 -25.66 -3.39
C TYR A 465 7.24 -25.20 -2.79
N ASP A 466 8.21 -26.11 -2.69
CA ASP A 466 9.53 -25.81 -2.15
C ASP A 466 10.26 -24.73 -2.99
N PHE A 467 10.05 -24.74 -4.30
CA PHE A 467 10.57 -23.71 -5.21
C PHE A 467 9.87 -22.35 -4.96
N ALA A 468 8.55 -22.32 -4.91
CA ALA A 468 7.77 -21.12 -4.63
C ALA A 468 8.07 -20.55 -3.23
N LYS A 469 8.23 -21.41 -2.24
CA LYS A 469 8.60 -21.05 -0.86
C LYS A 469 9.94 -20.30 -0.80
N ARG A 470 10.99 -20.75 -1.52
CA ARG A 470 12.26 -20.03 -1.59
C ARG A 470 12.09 -18.62 -2.16
N ARG A 471 11.27 -18.48 -3.20
CA ARG A 471 10.93 -17.17 -3.79
C ARG A 471 10.10 -16.31 -2.83
N LEU A 472 9.17 -16.87 -2.07
CA LEU A 472 8.39 -16.16 -1.07
C LEU A 472 9.28 -15.65 0.08
N VAL A 473 10.29 -16.41 0.51
CA VAL A 473 11.30 -15.97 1.47
C VAL A 473 12.04 -14.73 0.96
N MET A 474 12.44 -14.70 -0.32
CA MET A 474 13.08 -13.53 -0.92
C MET A 474 12.11 -12.35 -1.03
N ALA A 475 10.89 -12.57 -1.51
CA ALA A 475 9.88 -11.53 -1.69
C ALA A 475 9.51 -10.86 -0.36
N SER A 476 9.20 -11.65 0.67
CA SER A 476 8.85 -11.13 1.99
C SER A 476 10.02 -10.41 2.67
N ALA A 477 11.25 -10.89 2.51
CA ALA A 477 12.42 -10.20 3.04
C ALA A 477 12.61 -8.82 2.38
N LEU A 478 12.46 -8.72 1.05
CA LEU A 478 12.49 -7.43 0.34
C LEU A 478 11.34 -6.52 0.81
N GLN A 479 10.10 -7.03 0.89
CA GLN A 479 8.93 -6.31 1.39
C GLN A 479 9.19 -5.68 2.76
N PHE A 480 9.82 -6.41 3.68
CA PHE A 480 10.08 -5.94 5.04
C PHE A 480 11.21 -4.93 5.15
N ILE A 481 12.15 -4.90 4.20
CA ILE A 481 13.26 -3.94 4.20
C ILE A 481 12.96 -2.69 3.38
N LEU A 482 12.05 -2.74 2.41
CA LEU A 482 11.58 -1.56 1.69
C LEU A 482 11.06 -0.47 2.64
N PRO A 483 11.15 0.83 2.25
CA PRO A 483 10.54 1.91 3.03
C PRO A 483 9.01 1.75 3.08
N GLY A 484 8.40 2.14 4.20
CA GLY A 484 6.99 1.91 4.48
C GLY A 484 6.77 0.81 5.52
N VAL A 485 5.56 0.29 5.58
CA VAL A 485 5.10 -0.70 6.55
C VAL A 485 4.68 -1.98 5.83
N PRO A 486 5.38 -3.11 5.99
CA PRO A 486 5.00 -4.36 5.36
C PRO A 486 3.65 -4.83 5.89
N SER A 487 2.82 -5.35 4.98
CA SER A 487 1.52 -5.94 5.26
C SER A 487 1.55 -7.43 4.91
N ILE A 488 1.39 -8.27 5.90
CA ILE A 488 1.21 -9.71 5.73
C ILE A 488 -0.27 -9.95 5.46
N TYR A 489 -0.63 -10.54 4.34
CA TYR A 489 -1.98 -11.04 4.15
C TYR A 489 -2.11 -12.39 4.85
N TYR A 490 -3.18 -12.60 5.63
CA TYR A 490 -3.34 -13.78 6.48
C TYR A 490 -3.04 -15.09 5.70
N GLY A 491 -2.17 -15.90 6.25
CA GLY A 491 -1.76 -17.17 5.65
C GLY A 491 -0.49 -17.14 4.80
N ASP A 492 0.05 -15.98 4.43
CA ASP A 492 1.33 -15.90 3.72
C ASP A 492 2.46 -16.50 4.55
N GLU A 493 2.45 -16.21 5.86
CA GLU A 493 3.42 -16.72 6.82
C GLU A 493 3.29 -18.23 7.09
N GLN A 494 2.25 -18.83 6.52
CA GLN A 494 1.99 -20.29 6.57
C GLN A 494 2.12 -20.96 5.22
N GLY A 495 2.39 -20.19 4.14
CA GLY A 495 2.52 -20.73 2.78
C GLY A 495 1.19 -21.09 2.13
N MET A 496 0.15 -20.32 2.39
CA MET A 496 -1.17 -20.56 1.79
C MET A 496 -1.14 -20.33 0.28
N GLU A 497 -1.67 -21.30 -0.47
CA GLU A 497 -1.91 -21.21 -1.91
C GLU A 497 -3.29 -20.60 -2.22
N GLY A 498 -3.43 -19.99 -3.39
CA GLY A 498 -4.70 -19.51 -3.91
C GLY A 498 -4.51 -18.58 -5.11
N TYR A 499 -5.43 -18.66 -6.04
CA TYR A 499 -5.46 -17.80 -7.22
C TYR A 499 -6.39 -16.60 -6.98
N GLU A 500 -6.87 -15.96 -8.04
CA GLU A 500 -7.74 -14.79 -7.92
C GLU A 500 -9.02 -15.04 -7.09
N ASP A 501 -9.68 -13.98 -6.66
CA ASP A 501 -10.96 -14.01 -5.93
C ASP A 501 -11.98 -15.00 -6.56
N PRO A 502 -12.57 -15.90 -5.76
CA PRO A 502 -12.52 -16.06 -4.30
C PRO A 502 -11.42 -17.02 -3.80
N LEU A 503 -10.57 -17.57 -4.68
CA LEU A 503 -9.61 -18.63 -4.35
C LEU A 503 -8.48 -18.15 -3.41
N CYS A 504 -8.15 -16.86 -3.41
CA CYS A 504 -7.22 -16.26 -2.46
C CYS A 504 -7.79 -16.11 -1.03
N ARG A 505 -9.10 -16.41 -0.84
CA ARG A 505 -9.85 -16.19 0.41
C ARG A 505 -10.26 -17.47 1.11
N ARG A 506 -9.43 -18.54 1.03
CA ARG A 506 -9.63 -19.78 1.77
C ARG A 506 -9.49 -19.58 3.27
N THR A 507 -10.02 -20.50 4.07
CA THR A 507 -9.81 -20.52 5.53
C THR A 507 -8.37 -20.84 5.88
N LEU A 508 -7.86 -20.21 6.94
CA LEU A 508 -6.51 -20.51 7.45
C LEU A 508 -6.48 -21.89 8.13
N ASP A 509 -5.52 -22.71 7.75
CA ASP A 509 -5.29 -24.02 8.39
C ASP A 509 -4.36 -23.83 9.61
N TRP A 510 -4.96 -23.88 10.80
CA TRP A 510 -4.22 -23.71 12.05
C TRP A 510 -3.50 -24.97 12.53
N ASP A 511 -3.77 -26.11 11.92
CA ASP A 511 -3.19 -27.40 12.30
C ASP A 511 -1.94 -27.75 11.48
N ASN A 512 -1.83 -27.24 10.25
CA ASN A 512 -0.74 -27.55 9.31
C ASN A 512 0.09 -26.32 8.93
N ILE A 513 0.68 -25.66 9.93
CA ILE A 513 1.50 -24.45 9.75
C ILE A 513 2.89 -24.82 9.20
N ASP A 514 3.34 -24.16 8.12
CA ASP A 514 4.74 -24.20 7.69
C ASP A 514 5.63 -23.47 8.70
N LYS A 515 6.32 -24.25 9.53
CA LYS A 515 7.12 -23.73 10.66
C LYS A 515 8.34 -22.91 10.20
N ASP A 516 8.89 -23.21 9.03
CA ASP A 516 10.06 -22.49 8.51
C ASP A 516 9.65 -21.11 8.02
N LEU A 517 8.52 -21.00 7.25
CA LEU A 517 7.96 -19.72 6.86
C LEU A 517 7.55 -18.90 8.06
N LEU A 518 6.84 -19.48 9.03
CA LEU A 518 6.46 -18.79 10.26
C LEU A 518 7.69 -18.26 11.01
N SER A 519 8.77 -19.07 11.10
CA SER A 519 10.03 -18.66 11.71
C SER A 519 10.69 -17.51 10.92
N HIS A 520 10.66 -17.57 9.60
CA HIS A 520 11.17 -16.51 8.72
C HIS A 520 10.43 -15.19 8.94
N TYR A 521 9.10 -15.17 8.88
CA TYR A 521 8.30 -13.95 9.12
C TYR A 521 8.49 -13.43 10.55
N THR A 522 8.62 -14.31 11.54
CA THR A 522 8.94 -13.90 12.92
C THR A 522 10.27 -13.14 12.99
N LYS A 523 11.33 -13.65 12.32
CA LYS A 523 12.63 -12.97 12.25
C LYS A 523 12.54 -11.62 11.55
N LEU A 524 11.75 -11.52 10.47
CA LEU A 524 11.49 -10.25 9.77
C LEU A 524 10.82 -9.23 10.70
N GLY A 525 9.81 -9.66 11.48
CA GLY A 525 9.18 -8.83 12.50
C GLY A 525 10.17 -8.35 13.57
N ASP A 526 11.07 -9.23 14.04
CA ASP A 526 12.14 -8.88 14.97
C ASP A 526 13.13 -7.88 14.37
N ILE A 527 13.45 -7.98 13.08
CA ILE A 527 14.28 -7.00 12.37
C ILE A 527 13.59 -5.62 12.37
N ARG A 528 12.31 -5.55 12.04
CA ARG A 528 11.54 -4.28 12.07
C ARG A 528 11.59 -3.64 13.45
N LYS A 529 11.37 -4.43 14.50
CA LYS A 529 11.38 -3.98 15.89
C LYS A 529 12.76 -3.51 16.36
N ASN A 530 13.80 -4.30 16.10
CA ASN A 530 15.13 -4.07 16.67
C ASN A 530 15.96 -3.06 15.86
N TYR A 531 15.66 -2.88 14.57
CA TYR A 531 16.36 -1.99 13.65
C TYR A 531 15.47 -0.87 13.11
N LYS A 532 14.50 -0.40 13.92
CA LYS A 532 13.55 0.65 13.55
C LYS A 532 14.23 1.89 12.95
N ALA A 533 15.37 2.31 13.50
CA ALA A 533 16.10 3.47 13.02
C ALA A 533 16.63 3.30 11.60
N GLN A 534 16.96 2.07 11.18
CA GLN A 534 17.40 1.75 9.82
C GLN A 534 16.21 1.63 8.87
N VAL A 535 15.19 0.84 9.23
CA VAL A 535 14.03 0.63 8.35
C VAL A 535 13.20 1.91 8.12
N CYS A 536 13.30 2.90 9.00
CA CYS A 536 12.77 4.27 8.80
C CYS A 536 13.82 5.26 8.26
N GLY A 537 15.05 4.79 7.99
CA GLY A 537 16.17 5.62 7.52
C GLY A 537 16.13 5.88 6.02
N ASP A 538 17.25 6.40 5.51
CA ASP A 538 17.40 6.69 4.09
C ASP A 538 17.49 5.41 3.26
N THR A 539 16.94 5.44 2.06
CA THR A 539 16.92 4.34 1.09
C THR A 539 17.88 4.66 -0.05
N TYR A 540 18.74 3.71 -0.38
CA TYR A 540 19.58 3.77 -1.58
C TYR A 540 19.99 2.36 -2.00
N PHE A 541 20.61 2.24 -3.17
CA PHE A 541 21.09 0.96 -3.70
C PHE A 541 22.59 0.99 -3.92
N GLU A 542 23.23 -0.16 -3.80
CA GLU A 542 24.61 -0.40 -4.20
C GLU A 542 24.65 -1.42 -5.34
N ARG A 543 25.76 -1.45 -6.09
CA ARG A 543 25.92 -2.36 -7.22
C ARG A 543 27.19 -3.20 -7.04
N GLN A 544 27.00 -4.53 -7.03
CA GLN A 544 28.09 -5.51 -7.05
C GLN A 544 27.62 -6.69 -7.92
N GLY A 545 28.15 -6.81 -9.13
CA GLY A 545 27.65 -7.79 -10.10
C GLY A 545 26.16 -7.60 -10.42
N ASP A 546 25.42 -8.70 -10.48
CA ASP A 546 23.98 -8.71 -10.74
C ASP A 546 23.14 -8.78 -9.46
N LEU A 547 23.77 -8.62 -8.28
CA LEU A 547 23.07 -8.62 -7.00
C LEU A 547 22.17 -7.40 -6.87
N LEU A 548 20.96 -7.59 -6.34
CA LEU A 548 20.16 -6.49 -5.82
C LEU A 548 20.60 -6.20 -4.38
N ILE A 549 21.10 -4.98 -4.14
CA ILE A 549 21.58 -4.55 -2.83
C ILE A 549 20.78 -3.33 -2.39
N LEU A 550 19.73 -3.57 -1.61
CA LEU A 550 18.89 -2.54 -1.02
C LEU A 550 19.46 -2.12 0.34
N CYS A 551 19.81 -0.85 0.47
CA CYS A 551 20.40 -0.26 1.68
C CYS A 551 19.43 0.63 2.42
N ARG A 552 19.39 0.48 3.76
CA ARG A 552 18.61 1.32 4.68
C ARG A 552 19.55 1.91 5.73
N LYS A 553 19.83 3.23 5.60
CA LYS A 553 20.81 3.91 6.46
C LYS A 553 20.12 4.65 7.61
N GLY A 554 20.37 4.21 8.82
CA GLY A 554 19.94 4.89 10.06
C GLY A 554 21.11 5.51 10.81
N LYS A 555 20.82 6.17 11.94
CA LYS A 555 21.84 6.84 12.76
C LYS A 555 22.94 5.92 13.31
N LYS A 556 22.67 4.60 13.44
CA LYS A 556 23.56 3.64 14.11
C LYS A 556 24.09 2.54 13.18
N GLY A 557 24.05 2.73 11.88
CA GLY A 557 24.52 1.75 10.90
C GLY A 557 23.55 1.55 9.74
N ILE A 558 23.85 0.56 8.92
CA ILE A 558 23.16 0.29 7.66
C ILE A 558 22.65 -1.15 7.68
N LEU A 559 21.39 -1.33 7.29
CA LEU A 559 20.86 -2.63 6.86
C LEU A 559 21.08 -2.77 5.35
N LYS A 560 21.56 -3.94 4.93
CA LYS A 560 21.66 -4.29 3.51
C LYS A 560 20.94 -5.60 3.27
N ALA A 561 19.85 -5.55 2.47
CA ALA A 561 19.23 -6.73 1.92
C ALA A 561 19.91 -7.03 0.58
N VAL A 562 20.53 -8.20 0.49
CA VAL A 562 21.32 -8.65 -0.66
C VAL A 562 20.64 -9.87 -1.25
N ALA A 563 20.04 -9.71 -2.43
CA ALA A 563 19.27 -10.75 -3.10
C ALA A 563 19.92 -11.14 -4.43
N ASN A 564 19.96 -12.45 -4.67
CA ASN A 564 20.45 -13.05 -5.89
C ASN A 564 19.32 -13.86 -6.55
N ASN A 565 18.68 -13.32 -7.55
CA ASN A 565 17.62 -14.00 -8.29
C ASN A 565 18.13 -14.85 -9.48
N ASN A 566 19.45 -14.94 -9.67
CA ASN A 566 20.08 -15.80 -10.67
C ASN A 566 20.20 -17.24 -10.17
N PHE A 567 20.65 -18.17 -11.03
CA PHE A 567 20.88 -19.57 -10.68
C PHE A 567 22.25 -19.80 -10.03
N ASN A 568 23.26 -18.99 -10.38
CA ASN A 568 24.63 -19.16 -9.90
C ASN A 568 24.89 -18.32 -8.66
N SER A 569 25.74 -18.83 -7.76
CA SER A 569 26.23 -18.08 -6.61
C SER A 569 27.02 -16.84 -7.04
N GLN A 570 26.91 -15.77 -6.26
CA GLN A 570 27.68 -14.54 -6.43
C GLN A 570 28.34 -14.15 -5.11
N THR A 571 29.46 -13.44 -5.20
CA THR A 571 30.18 -12.93 -4.03
C THR A 571 29.75 -11.50 -3.73
N PHE A 572 29.39 -11.25 -2.48
CA PHE A 572 29.08 -9.92 -1.94
C PHE A 572 30.18 -9.47 -1.01
N TYR A 573 30.79 -8.32 -1.28
CA TYR A 573 31.82 -7.71 -0.45
C TYR A 573 31.22 -6.67 0.51
N TYR A 574 31.40 -6.89 1.83
CA TYR A 574 30.94 -5.95 2.88
C TYR A 574 31.89 -6.02 4.10
N PRO A 575 33.01 -5.27 4.11
CA PRO A 575 34.03 -5.37 5.17
C PRO A 575 33.56 -4.91 6.54
N ASN A 576 32.50 -4.10 6.59
CA ASN A 576 31.93 -3.57 7.83
C ASN A 576 30.69 -4.34 8.31
N ALA A 577 30.42 -5.51 7.75
CA ALA A 577 29.34 -6.37 8.19
C ALA A 577 29.59 -6.87 9.62
N LYS A 578 28.60 -6.78 10.49
CA LYS A 578 28.67 -7.22 11.90
C LYS A 578 27.84 -8.46 12.18
N LYS A 579 26.73 -8.59 11.46
CA LYS A 579 25.78 -9.67 11.67
C LYS A 579 24.95 -9.94 10.40
N GLU A 580 24.71 -11.21 10.08
CA GLU A 580 23.65 -11.65 9.18
C GLU A 580 22.38 -11.93 10.02
N LEU A 581 21.27 -11.31 9.66
CA LEU A 581 20.11 -11.22 10.56
C LEU A 581 19.12 -12.38 10.42
N LEU A 582 19.06 -13.03 9.23
CA LEU A 582 18.16 -14.16 9.01
C LEU A 582 18.73 -15.45 9.64
N SER A 583 20.03 -15.69 9.56
CA SER A 583 20.69 -16.79 10.30
C SER A 583 20.93 -16.44 11.78
N GLY A 584 21.12 -15.15 12.08
CA GLY A 584 21.49 -14.66 13.39
C GLY A 584 23.00 -14.72 13.68
N GLU A 585 23.81 -15.11 12.70
CA GLU A 585 25.25 -15.30 12.85
C GLU A 585 26.03 -13.98 12.87
N LYS A 586 27.04 -13.91 13.73
CA LYS A 586 28.03 -12.83 13.66
C LYS A 586 28.93 -13.06 12.45
N THR A 587 29.16 -12.01 11.70
CA THR A 587 30.06 -12.05 10.53
C THR A 587 31.52 -11.96 10.98
N SER A 588 32.37 -12.81 10.42
CA SER A 588 33.84 -12.82 10.69
C SER A 588 34.66 -12.56 9.42
N GLY A 589 34.03 -12.35 8.27
CA GLY A 589 34.67 -12.12 6.97
C GLY A 589 34.23 -10.83 6.31
N GLU A 590 34.84 -10.52 5.18
CA GLU A 590 34.51 -9.36 4.34
C GLU A 590 33.77 -9.75 3.06
N CYS A 591 33.85 -11.02 2.67
CA CYS A 591 33.21 -11.58 1.49
C CYS A 591 32.21 -12.65 1.90
N PHE A 592 31.00 -12.59 1.31
CA PHE A 592 29.90 -13.50 1.59
C PHE A 592 29.39 -14.09 0.28
N GLU A 593 29.21 -15.39 0.26
CA GLU A 593 28.55 -16.06 -0.85
C GLU A 593 27.04 -15.88 -0.73
N ILE A 594 26.38 -15.50 -1.82
CA ILE A 594 24.93 -15.42 -1.97
C ILE A 594 24.54 -16.42 -3.05
N SER A 595 23.97 -17.53 -2.64
CA SER A 595 23.57 -18.61 -3.54
C SER A 595 22.48 -18.16 -4.52
N GLY A 596 22.32 -18.88 -5.61
CA GLY A 596 21.21 -18.64 -6.53
C GLY A 596 19.85 -18.79 -5.86
N GLY A 597 18.96 -17.81 -6.01
CA GLY A 597 17.66 -17.78 -5.35
C GLY A 597 17.70 -17.44 -3.85
N GLU A 598 18.82 -16.93 -3.33
CA GLU A 598 19.00 -16.61 -1.92
C GLU A 598 18.90 -15.09 -1.64
N ILE A 599 18.42 -14.75 -0.46
CA ILE A 599 18.52 -13.42 0.13
C ILE A 599 19.18 -13.48 1.50
N LYS A 600 20.06 -12.53 1.80
CA LYS A 600 20.63 -12.30 3.14
C LYS A 600 20.41 -10.85 3.56
N ILE A 601 20.26 -10.64 4.87
CA ILE A 601 20.10 -9.30 5.45
C ILE A 601 21.26 -9.06 6.41
N PHE A 602 22.12 -8.11 6.05
CA PHE A 602 23.27 -7.74 6.86
C PHE A 602 23.03 -6.44 7.62
N PHE A 603 23.58 -6.38 8.83
CA PHE A 603 23.73 -5.14 9.58
C PHE A 603 25.22 -4.84 9.75
N GLY A 604 25.60 -3.58 9.51
CA GLY A 604 26.96 -3.11 9.67
C GLY A 604 27.06 -1.58 9.77
N ASN A 605 28.29 -1.06 9.65
CA ASN A 605 28.56 0.38 9.66
C ASN A 605 28.68 0.93 8.24
#